data_ad612aac92c388957674c0b0499735bd
#
_entry.id   ad612aac92c388957674c0b0499735bd
#
_cell.length_a   1.000
_cell.length_b   1.000
_cell.length_c   1.000
_cell.angle_alpha   90.00
_cell.angle_beta   90.00
_cell.angle_gamma   90.00
#
_symmetry.space_group_name_H-M   'P 1'
#
loop_
_entity.id
_entity.type
_entity.pdbx_description
1 polymer ?
#
loop_
_entity_poly.entity_id
_entity_poly.type
_entity_poly.pdbx_seq_one_letter_code
_entity_poly.pdbx_strand_id
1 'polypeptide(L)'
;MKDQWLDRWDNRYSAEAFAYGELPNNYLKEQLEKLEAGTILFPAEGEGRNAVFAATLGWQASAYDISSEGRNKALKLAEKNNVTINYQVGELDTLGYSPQSFDAVALIYAHFPAAIKSAIHKGLDKYLRNGGIVIFEAFSKKHLEYIARDENVGGPKDIDSLFSIDEVKSDFANYDFLELEEKEIDLNEGIYHNGKGSVIRFVARKR
;
A
#
# COMPACT_ATOMS: atom_id res chain seq x y z
N MET A 1 14.06 -10.66 14.15
CA MET A 1 12.87 -10.54 13.25
C MET A 1 12.79 -9.15 12.61
N LYS A 2 12.84 -8.05 13.38
CA LYS A 2 12.76 -6.68 12.82
C LYS A 2 13.88 -6.39 11.83
N ASP A 3 15.13 -6.71 12.17
CA ASP A 3 16.31 -6.49 11.34
C ASP A 3 16.22 -7.26 10.01
N GLN A 4 15.78 -8.53 10.04
CA GLN A 4 15.62 -9.35 8.82
C GLN A 4 14.53 -8.81 7.87
N TRP A 5 13.47 -8.20 8.42
CA TRP A 5 12.41 -7.59 7.62
C TRP A 5 12.89 -6.30 6.96
N LEU A 6 13.62 -5.46 7.70
CA LEU A 6 14.27 -4.27 7.17
C LEU A 6 15.32 -4.61 6.11
N ASP A 7 16.24 -5.54 6.41
CA ASP A 7 17.28 -5.99 5.48
C ASP A 7 16.68 -6.50 4.15
N ARG A 8 15.56 -7.23 4.24
CA ARG A 8 14.86 -7.73 3.05
C ARG A 8 14.40 -6.59 2.12
N TRP A 9 13.82 -5.53 2.69
CA TRP A 9 13.28 -4.43 1.90
C TRP A 9 14.39 -3.48 1.43
N ASP A 10 15.35 -3.16 2.26
CA ASP A 10 16.52 -2.37 1.86
C ASP A 10 17.30 -3.08 0.73
N ASN A 11 17.54 -4.38 0.84
CA ASN A 11 18.16 -5.15 -0.25
C ASN A 11 17.34 -5.13 -1.53
N ARG A 12 16.01 -5.21 -1.44
CA ARG A 12 15.12 -5.16 -2.61
C ARG A 12 15.17 -3.81 -3.31
N TYR A 13 15.20 -2.73 -2.53
CA TYR A 13 15.15 -1.36 -3.06
C TYR A 13 16.54 -0.78 -3.37
N SER A 14 17.63 -1.42 -2.97
CA SER A 14 19.00 -0.99 -3.28
C SER A 14 19.38 -1.15 -4.76
N ALA A 15 18.68 -2.00 -5.52
CA ALA A 15 18.88 -2.15 -6.95
C ALA A 15 18.55 -0.84 -7.70
N GLU A 16 19.25 -0.56 -8.82
CA GLU A 16 19.00 0.64 -9.64
C GLU A 16 17.56 0.66 -10.19
N ALA A 17 17.10 -0.46 -10.73
CA ALA A 17 15.75 -0.61 -11.26
C ALA A 17 14.70 -0.57 -10.14
N PHE A 18 13.51 0.00 -10.44
CA PHE A 18 12.37 -0.05 -9.54
C PHE A 18 11.79 -1.46 -9.46
N ALA A 19 11.65 -1.99 -8.26
CA ALA A 19 11.17 -3.36 -8.01
C ALA A 19 9.75 -3.57 -8.58
N TYR A 20 8.89 -2.58 -8.41
CA TYR A 20 7.48 -2.62 -8.84
C TYR A 20 7.15 -1.58 -9.92
N GLY A 21 8.18 -1.05 -10.60
CA GLY A 21 8.01 -0.02 -11.62
C GLY A 21 7.73 1.38 -11.05
N GLU A 22 7.64 2.35 -11.96
CA GLU A 22 7.42 3.76 -11.61
C GLU A 22 5.95 4.19 -11.77
N LEU A 23 5.13 3.38 -12.47
CA LEU A 23 3.72 3.69 -12.69
C LEU A 23 2.88 3.30 -11.46
N PRO A 24 1.81 4.05 -11.14
CA PRO A 24 0.94 3.73 -10.03
C PRO A 24 0.24 2.39 -10.23
N ASN A 25 -0.21 1.80 -9.15
CA ASN A 25 -1.14 0.70 -9.20
C ASN A 25 -2.43 1.12 -9.91
N ASN A 26 -2.92 0.29 -10.84
CA ASN A 26 -4.07 0.64 -11.68
C ASN A 26 -5.35 0.86 -10.88
N TYR A 27 -5.62 0.02 -9.87
CA TYR A 27 -6.81 0.17 -9.05
C TYR A 27 -6.78 1.47 -8.23
N LEU A 28 -5.63 1.77 -7.62
CA LEU A 28 -5.46 3.04 -6.92
C LEU A 28 -5.70 4.23 -7.85
N LYS A 29 -5.10 4.21 -9.04
CA LYS A 29 -5.31 5.27 -10.05
C LYS A 29 -6.79 5.48 -10.33
N GLU A 30 -7.52 4.42 -10.65
CA GLU A 30 -8.96 4.46 -10.93
C GLU A 30 -9.77 5.05 -9.77
N GLN A 31 -9.37 4.78 -8.52
CA GLN A 31 -10.09 5.31 -7.36
C GLN A 31 -9.73 6.76 -7.07
N LEU A 32 -8.45 7.15 -7.19
CA LEU A 32 -8.03 8.55 -6.95
C LEU A 32 -8.62 9.53 -7.98
N GLU A 33 -8.81 9.09 -9.23
CA GLU A 33 -9.43 9.89 -10.28
C GLU A 33 -10.93 10.19 -10.03
N LYS A 34 -11.58 9.45 -9.11
CA LYS A 34 -12.98 9.65 -8.70
C LYS A 34 -13.13 10.56 -7.46
N LEU A 35 -12.04 10.85 -6.78
CA LEU A 35 -12.03 11.57 -5.51
C LEU A 35 -11.50 13.00 -5.68
N GLU A 36 -12.00 13.92 -4.86
CA GLU A 36 -11.40 15.24 -4.74
C GLU A 36 -10.08 15.15 -3.98
N ALA A 37 -9.04 15.82 -4.49
CA ALA A 37 -7.72 15.81 -3.86
C ALA A 37 -7.75 16.51 -2.49
N GLY A 38 -7.13 15.88 -1.52
CA GLY A 38 -6.98 16.34 -0.14
C GLY A 38 -5.66 15.83 0.44
N THR A 39 -5.67 15.40 1.69
CA THR A 39 -4.52 14.77 2.36
C THR A 39 -4.64 13.25 2.30
N ILE A 40 -3.56 12.57 1.88
CA ILE A 40 -3.54 11.10 1.77
C ILE A 40 -2.29 10.50 2.39
N LEU A 41 -2.45 9.36 3.09
CA LEU A 41 -1.36 8.58 3.68
C LEU A 41 -1.16 7.26 2.93
N PHE A 42 0.08 6.95 2.62
CA PHE A 42 0.53 5.69 2.01
C PHE A 42 1.43 4.91 2.99
N PRO A 43 0.88 3.94 3.74
CA PRO A 43 1.66 3.02 4.57
C PRO A 43 2.42 2.00 3.73
N ALA A 44 3.67 1.67 4.13
CA ALA A 44 4.53 0.69 3.45
C ALA A 44 4.68 0.97 1.94
N GLU A 45 4.96 2.21 1.60
CA GLU A 45 4.90 2.73 0.22
C GLU A 45 6.10 2.32 -0.64
N GLY A 46 7.19 1.87 -0.02
CA GLY A 46 8.40 1.43 -0.73
C GLY A 46 9.02 2.53 -1.57
N GLU A 47 9.07 2.34 -2.90
CA GLU A 47 9.75 3.24 -3.84
C GLU A 47 8.90 4.44 -4.31
N GLY A 48 7.70 4.65 -3.73
CA GLY A 48 6.95 5.90 -3.85
C GLY A 48 6.04 6.05 -5.06
N ARG A 49 5.88 5.02 -5.91
CA ARG A 49 5.13 5.11 -7.17
C ARG A 49 3.68 5.62 -7.01
N ASN A 50 3.01 5.20 -5.94
CA ASN A 50 1.62 5.57 -5.68
C ASN A 50 1.51 6.97 -5.05
N ALA A 51 2.37 7.29 -4.08
CA ALA A 51 2.40 8.60 -3.44
C ALA A 51 2.78 9.71 -4.43
N VAL A 52 3.76 9.44 -5.31
CA VAL A 52 4.15 10.38 -6.38
C VAL A 52 3.00 10.60 -7.35
N PHE A 53 2.32 9.53 -7.79
CA PHE A 53 1.17 9.67 -8.66
C PHE A 53 0.04 10.49 -7.99
N ALA A 54 -0.30 10.22 -6.74
CA ALA A 54 -1.29 11.02 -6.02
C ALA A 54 -0.90 12.52 -5.98
N ALA A 55 0.37 12.82 -5.74
CA ALA A 55 0.87 14.19 -5.76
C ALA A 55 0.72 14.87 -7.15
N THR A 56 0.87 14.12 -8.26
CA THR A 56 0.60 14.67 -9.62
C THR A 56 -0.86 15.04 -9.84
N LEU A 57 -1.78 14.41 -9.08
CA LEU A 57 -3.20 14.74 -9.09
C LEU A 57 -3.59 15.86 -8.10
N GLY A 58 -2.59 16.47 -7.43
CA GLY A 58 -2.81 17.54 -6.47
C GLY A 58 -3.04 17.11 -5.03
N TRP A 59 -2.92 15.81 -4.70
CA TRP A 59 -3.01 15.35 -3.31
C TRP A 59 -1.79 15.81 -2.49
N GLN A 60 -2.01 16.17 -1.24
CA GLN A 60 -0.94 16.32 -0.25
C GLN A 60 -0.56 14.93 0.24
N ALA A 61 0.38 14.29 -0.47
CA ALA A 61 0.76 12.90 -0.23
C ALA A 61 1.80 12.79 0.89
N SER A 62 1.45 12.05 1.93
CA SER A 62 2.37 11.56 2.96
C SER A 62 2.56 10.05 2.78
N ALA A 63 3.79 9.60 2.96
CA ALA A 63 4.16 8.19 2.84
C ALA A 63 5.11 7.78 3.96
N TYR A 64 5.12 6.51 4.29
CA TYR A 64 6.17 5.96 5.13
C TYR A 64 6.48 4.50 4.77
N ASP A 65 7.71 4.14 5.04
CA ASP A 65 8.21 2.76 4.97
C ASP A 65 9.30 2.56 6.03
N ILE A 66 9.70 1.34 6.29
CA ILE A 66 10.85 1.04 7.15
C ILE A 66 12.17 1.19 6.40
N SER A 67 12.15 1.15 5.06
CA SER A 67 13.32 1.19 4.19
C SER A 67 13.76 2.61 3.86
N SER A 68 15.01 2.92 4.16
CA SER A 68 15.67 4.15 3.72
C SER A 68 15.95 4.17 2.22
N GLU A 69 16.25 3.01 1.63
CA GLU A 69 16.48 2.87 0.19
C GLU A 69 15.20 3.13 -0.60
N GLY A 70 14.05 2.60 -0.12
CA GLY A 70 12.74 2.90 -0.69
C GLY A 70 12.46 4.41 -0.70
N ARG A 71 12.65 5.08 0.46
CA ARG A 71 12.51 6.54 0.56
C ARG A 71 13.40 7.29 -0.42
N ASN A 72 14.68 6.91 -0.53
CA ASN A 72 15.62 7.59 -1.43
C ASN A 72 15.16 7.52 -2.89
N LYS A 73 14.62 6.39 -3.33
CA LYS A 73 14.07 6.21 -4.69
C LYS A 73 12.75 6.97 -4.84
N ALA A 74 11.88 6.96 -3.83
CA ALA A 74 10.62 7.70 -3.84
C ALA A 74 10.84 9.21 -4.03
N LEU A 75 11.83 9.80 -3.35
CA LEU A 75 12.16 11.22 -3.51
C LEU A 75 12.75 11.55 -4.87
N LYS A 76 13.59 10.68 -5.45
CA LYS A 76 14.08 10.84 -6.83
C LYS A 76 12.93 10.75 -7.85
N LEU A 77 11.97 9.83 -7.63
CA LEU A 77 10.80 9.71 -8.49
C LEU A 77 9.90 10.95 -8.39
N ALA A 78 9.73 11.51 -7.21
CA ALA A 78 8.99 12.75 -6.99
C ALA A 78 9.66 13.94 -7.72
N GLU A 79 10.98 14.08 -7.62
CA GLU A 79 11.77 15.09 -8.34
C GLU A 79 11.60 14.94 -9.86
N LYS A 80 11.74 13.71 -10.39
CA LYS A 80 11.54 13.39 -11.81
C LYS A 80 10.17 13.83 -12.34
N ASN A 81 9.13 13.74 -11.49
CA ASN A 81 7.76 14.11 -11.83
C ASN A 81 7.40 15.57 -11.46
N ASN A 82 8.36 16.37 -10.97
CA ASN A 82 8.18 17.75 -10.53
C ASN A 82 7.10 17.92 -9.46
N VAL A 83 7.01 16.98 -8.52
CA VAL A 83 6.11 17.01 -7.35
C VAL A 83 6.88 16.83 -6.05
N THR A 84 6.22 17.12 -4.93
CA THR A 84 6.76 16.87 -3.59
C THR A 84 5.86 15.90 -2.85
N ILE A 85 6.47 15.00 -2.05
CA ILE A 85 5.80 14.11 -1.14
C ILE A 85 6.44 14.22 0.25
N ASN A 86 5.66 14.03 1.30
CA ASN A 86 6.19 13.95 2.66
C ASN A 86 6.50 12.49 2.99
N TYR A 87 7.75 12.07 2.84
CA TYR A 87 8.14 10.68 3.04
C TYR A 87 8.98 10.49 4.30
N GLN A 88 8.53 9.67 5.25
CA GLN A 88 9.21 9.37 6.49
C GLN A 88 9.68 7.91 6.55
N VAL A 89 10.78 7.64 7.24
CA VAL A 89 11.28 6.28 7.51
C VAL A 89 10.99 5.93 8.96
N GLY A 90 10.29 4.83 9.19
CA GLY A 90 9.94 4.38 10.53
C GLY A 90 8.64 3.60 10.60
N GLU A 91 8.20 3.34 11.82
CA GLU A 91 6.94 2.68 12.13
C GLU A 91 5.86 3.73 12.47
N LEU A 92 4.61 3.45 12.10
CA LEU A 92 3.47 4.37 12.20
C LEU A 92 3.42 5.17 13.51
N ASP A 93 3.59 4.50 14.65
CA ASP A 93 3.46 5.11 15.97
C ASP A 93 4.61 6.07 16.33
N THR A 94 5.71 6.04 15.57
CA THR A 94 6.90 6.89 15.80
C THR A 94 6.94 8.14 14.92
N LEU A 95 6.05 8.25 13.93
CA LEU A 95 6.13 9.27 12.87
C LEU A 95 5.45 10.60 13.23
N GLY A 96 4.77 10.67 14.36
CA GLY A 96 4.21 11.91 14.88
C GLY A 96 3.04 12.49 14.10
N TYR A 97 2.34 11.70 13.28
CA TYR A 97 1.12 12.15 12.60
C TYR A 97 0.05 12.56 13.61
N SER A 98 -0.65 13.65 13.30
CA SER A 98 -1.77 14.10 14.13
C SER A 98 -3.01 13.22 13.90
N PRO A 99 -3.82 12.96 14.94
CA PRO A 99 -5.10 12.28 14.75
C PRO A 99 -5.99 13.01 13.73
N GLN A 100 -6.76 12.27 12.94
CA GLN A 100 -7.72 12.78 11.96
C GLN A 100 -7.13 13.79 10.95
N SER A 101 -5.85 13.61 10.57
CA SER A 101 -5.14 14.51 9.67
C SER A 101 -5.23 14.11 8.20
N PHE A 102 -5.77 12.92 7.90
CA PHE A 102 -5.87 12.43 6.53
C PHE A 102 -7.31 12.27 6.05
N ASP A 103 -7.55 12.67 4.81
CA ASP A 103 -8.81 12.48 4.07
C ASP A 103 -8.91 11.07 3.51
N ALA A 104 -7.74 10.48 3.16
CA ALA A 104 -7.66 9.13 2.65
C ALA A 104 -6.43 8.39 3.18
N VAL A 105 -6.51 7.05 3.19
CA VAL A 105 -5.40 6.12 3.40
C VAL A 105 -5.42 5.12 2.24
N ALA A 106 -4.27 4.89 1.61
CA ALA A 106 -4.13 3.91 0.53
C ALA A 106 -3.18 2.78 0.97
N LEU A 107 -3.70 1.57 1.06
CA LEU A 107 -2.99 0.34 1.40
C LEU A 107 -2.84 -0.52 0.14
N ILE A 108 -1.77 -0.29 -0.62
CA ILE A 108 -1.52 -0.96 -1.90
C ILE A 108 -0.35 -1.92 -1.75
N TYR A 109 -0.64 -3.22 -1.75
CA TYR A 109 0.32 -4.29 -1.45
C TYR A 109 1.11 -4.07 -0.15
N ALA A 110 0.49 -3.37 0.81
CA ALA A 110 1.04 -3.12 2.13
C ALA A 110 0.97 -4.40 2.98
N HIS A 111 1.85 -5.35 2.69
CA HIS A 111 1.95 -6.62 3.40
C HIS A 111 2.83 -6.48 4.63
N PHE A 112 2.21 -6.36 5.78
CA PHE A 112 2.88 -6.39 7.07
C PHE A 112 3.07 -7.83 7.58
N PRO A 113 4.01 -8.07 8.51
CA PRO A 113 4.10 -9.37 9.18
C PRO A 113 2.76 -9.79 9.78
N ALA A 114 2.38 -11.06 9.62
CA ALA A 114 1.08 -11.61 10.03
C ALA A 114 0.67 -11.24 11.46
N ALA A 115 1.63 -11.27 12.39
CA ALA A 115 1.39 -11.00 13.81
C ALA A 115 0.93 -9.56 14.11
N ILE A 116 1.22 -8.59 13.23
CA ILE A 116 0.97 -7.16 13.48
C ILE A 116 0.06 -6.50 12.44
N LYS A 117 -0.25 -7.17 11.30
CA LYS A 117 -1.02 -6.58 10.19
C LYS A 117 -2.36 -6.00 10.65
N SER A 118 -3.15 -6.76 11.43
CA SER A 118 -4.45 -6.30 11.95
C SER A 118 -4.32 -5.12 12.92
N ALA A 119 -3.29 -5.13 13.78
CA ALA A 119 -3.05 -4.01 14.69
C ALA A 119 -2.70 -2.73 13.94
N ILE A 120 -1.90 -2.83 12.86
CA ILE A 120 -1.56 -1.68 12.01
C ILE A 120 -2.81 -1.15 11.31
N HIS A 121 -3.63 -2.01 10.69
CA HIS A 121 -4.87 -1.59 10.04
C HIS A 121 -5.78 -0.83 11.01
N LYS A 122 -6.02 -1.39 12.21
CA LYS A 122 -6.82 -0.74 13.26
C LYS A 122 -6.19 0.55 13.78
N GLY A 123 -4.84 0.59 13.86
CA GLY A 123 -4.10 1.79 14.27
C GLY A 123 -4.23 2.95 13.30
N LEU A 124 -4.36 2.68 12.00
CA LEU A 124 -4.57 3.71 10.96
C LEU A 124 -5.88 4.50 11.15
N ASP A 125 -6.88 3.89 11.78
CA ASP A 125 -8.16 4.55 12.09
C ASP A 125 -7.97 5.87 12.85
N LYS A 126 -7.02 5.93 13.77
CA LYS A 126 -6.69 7.14 14.54
C LYS A 126 -6.35 8.33 13.65
N TYR A 127 -5.70 8.11 12.53
CA TYR A 127 -5.14 9.15 11.66
C TYR A 127 -6.09 9.55 10.54
N LEU A 128 -7.02 8.67 10.16
CA LEU A 128 -8.06 8.95 9.17
C LEU A 128 -9.23 9.70 9.83
N ARG A 129 -9.67 10.81 9.23
CA ARG A 129 -10.83 11.57 9.72
C ARG A 129 -12.14 10.79 9.55
N ASN A 130 -13.17 11.17 10.29
CA ASN A 130 -14.53 10.63 10.07
C ASN A 130 -15.00 11.03 8.66
N GLY A 131 -15.64 10.09 7.96
CA GLY A 131 -15.98 10.23 6.55
C GLY A 131 -14.82 10.03 5.57
N GLY A 132 -13.60 9.86 6.07
CA GLY A 132 -12.41 9.59 5.26
C GLY A 132 -12.44 8.21 4.58
N ILE A 133 -11.64 8.06 3.54
CA ILE A 133 -11.68 6.90 2.63
C ILE A 133 -10.45 6.02 2.83
N VAL A 134 -10.65 4.70 2.86
CA VAL A 134 -9.59 3.71 2.69
C VAL A 134 -9.69 3.11 1.30
N ILE A 135 -8.56 3.09 0.58
CA ILE A 135 -8.38 2.37 -0.69
C ILE A 135 -7.42 1.22 -0.42
N PHE A 136 -7.82 0.01 -0.75
CA PHE A 136 -7.04 -1.20 -0.44
C PHE A 136 -6.95 -2.11 -1.66
N GLU A 137 -5.73 -2.56 -1.96
CA GLU A 137 -5.48 -3.71 -2.81
C GLU A 137 -4.31 -4.52 -2.25
N ALA A 138 -4.54 -5.81 -2.00
CA ALA A 138 -3.48 -6.73 -1.59
C ALA A 138 -3.78 -8.16 -2.01
N PHE A 139 -2.77 -9.02 -2.05
CA PHE A 139 -2.92 -10.41 -2.42
C PHE A 139 -3.83 -11.18 -1.46
N SER A 140 -4.78 -11.91 -2.03
CA SER A 140 -5.68 -12.79 -1.28
C SER A 140 -5.01 -14.12 -0.95
N LYS A 141 -5.60 -14.89 -0.03
CA LYS A 141 -5.12 -16.25 0.31
C LYS A 141 -5.13 -17.19 -0.89
N LYS A 142 -6.01 -16.97 -1.89
CA LYS A 142 -6.02 -17.73 -3.14
C LYS A 142 -4.80 -17.48 -4.02
N HIS A 143 -4.08 -16.38 -3.80
CA HIS A 143 -2.89 -16.04 -4.57
C HIS A 143 -1.79 -17.12 -4.47
N LEU A 144 -1.75 -17.92 -3.40
CA LEU A 144 -0.82 -19.04 -3.28
C LEU A 144 -0.95 -20.05 -4.43
N GLU A 145 -2.14 -20.24 -4.99
CA GLU A 145 -2.34 -21.11 -6.14
C GLU A 145 -1.66 -20.56 -7.40
N TYR A 146 -1.57 -19.23 -7.54
CA TYR A 146 -0.90 -18.55 -8.65
C TYR A 146 0.62 -18.61 -8.47
N ILE A 147 1.13 -18.35 -7.27
CA ILE A 147 2.56 -18.50 -6.95
C ILE A 147 3.04 -19.92 -7.23
N ALA A 148 2.23 -20.94 -6.92
CA ALA A 148 2.58 -22.34 -7.18
C ALA A 148 2.70 -22.68 -8.68
N ARG A 149 2.07 -21.90 -9.56
CA ARG A 149 2.12 -22.08 -11.02
C ARG A 149 3.22 -21.23 -11.67
N ASP A 150 3.43 -20.02 -11.16
CA ASP A 150 4.41 -19.05 -11.68
C ASP A 150 4.91 -18.15 -10.54
N GLU A 151 6.18 -18.28 -10.19
CA GLU A 151 6.79 -17.45 -9.12
C GLU A 151 6.96 -15.98 -9.51
N ASN A 152 6.88 -15.60 -10.79
CA ASN A 152 7.00 -14.23 -11.26
C ASN A 152 5.82 -13.33 -10.83
N VAL A 153 4.71 -13.94 -10.43
CA VAL A 153 3.56 -13.19 -9.90
C VAL A 153 3.85 -12.50 -8.56
N GLY A 154 4.90 -12.93 -7.85
CA GLY A 154 5.35 -12.33 -6.60
C GLY A 154 4.41 -12.58 -5.42
N GLY A 155 4.47 -11.68 -4.46
CA GLY A 155 3.67 -11.75 -3.23
C GLY A 155 4.26 -12.60 -2.12
N PRO A 156 3.66 -12.56 -0.92
CA PRO A 156 4.03 -13.40 0.21
C PRO A 156 3.71 -14.87 -0.03
N LYS A 157 4.65 -15.76 0.35
CA LYS A 157 4.46 -17.23 0.31
C LYS A 157 3.82 -17.79 1.60
N ASP A 158 3.69 -16.96 2.62
CA ASP A 158 3.04 -17.29 3.90
C ASP A 158 1.56 -16.89 3.85
N ILE A 159 0.68 -17.87 4.07
CA ILE A 159 -0.78 -17.68 4.01
C ILE A 159 -1.30 -16.64 5.02
N ASP A 160 -0.65 -16.53 6.19
CA ASP A 160 -1.06 -15.60 7.23
C ASP A 160 -0.69 -14.16 6.91
N SER A 161 0.24 -13.94 5.98
CA SER A 161 0.58 -12.62 5.43
C SER A 161 -0.37 -12.18 4.31
N LEU A 162 -1.22 -13.07 3.80
CA LEU A 162 -2.23 -12.81 2.78
C LEU A 162 -3.58 -12.47 3.43
N PHE A 163 -4.56 -12.07 2.62
CA PHE A 163 -5.83 -11.55 3.11
C PHE A 163 -7.03 -12.39 2.69
N SER A 164 -8.07 -12.41 3.52
CA SER A 164 -9.42 -12.86 3.17
C SER A 164 -10.44 -11.73 3.35
N ILE A 165 -11.59 -11.86 2.72
CA ILE A 165 -12.73 -10.94 2.88
C ILE A 165 -13.11 -10.78 4.35
N ASP A 166 -13.13 -11.88 5.11
CA ASP A 166 -13.54 -11.84 6.53
C ASP A 166 -12.51 -11.12 7.41
N GLU A 167 -11.21 -11.29 7.13
CA GLU A 167 -10.15 -10.57 7.84
C GLU A 167 -10.25 -9.06 7.61
N VAL A 168 -10.40 -8.61 6.35
CA VAL A 168 -10.52 -7.17 6.07
C VAL A 168 -11.80 -6.59 6.65
N LYS A 169 -12.93 -7.29 6.62
CA LYS A 169 -14.16 -6.86 7.31
C LYS A 169 -13.99 -6.73 8.83
N SER A 170 -13.22 -7.62 9.43
CA SER A 170 -12.92 -7.57 10.87
C SER A 170 -12.01 -6.38 11.23
N ASP A 171 -10.99 -6.11 10.41
CA ASP A 171 -10.05 -5.02 10.65
C ASP A 171 -10.68 -3.64 10.46
N PHE A 172 -11.62 -3.53 9.51
CA PHE A 172 -12.33 -2.30 9.15
C PHE A 172 -13.82 -2.33 9.56
N ALA A 173 -14.12 -2.92 10.74
CA ALA A 173 -15.50 -3.15 11.20
C ALA A 173 -16.33 -1.86 11.40
N ASN A 174 -15.67 -0.71 11.65
CA ASN A 174 -16.29 0.61 11.79
C ASN A 174 -16.35 1.42 10.49
N TYR A 175 -16.22 0.73 9.33
CA TYR A 175 -16.29 1.34 8.01
C TYR A 175 -17.49 0.83 7.22
N ASP A 176 -17.98 1.67 6.32
CA ASP A 176 -18.96 1.30 5.30
C ASP A 176 -18.24 0.95 4.02
N PHE A 177 -18.28 -0.32 3.62
CA PHE A 177 -17.68 -0.76 2.37
C PHE A 177 -18.51 -0.27 1.18
N LEU A 178 -17.92 0.60 0.36
CA LEU A 178 -18.51 1.10 -0.88
C LEU A 178 -18.26 0.12 -2.03
N GLU A 179 -17.12 -0.57 -1.99
CA GLU A 179 -16.69 -1.62 -2.89
C GLU A 179 -15.92 -2.65 -2.09
N LEU A 180 -16.14 -3.95 -2.33
CA LEU A 180 -15.37 -5.04 -1.73
C LEU A 180 -15.47 -6.28 -2.60
N GLU A 181 -14.35 -6.71 -3.16
CA GLU A 181 -14.26 -7.91 -4.00
C GLU A 181 -12.97 -8.69 -3.80
N GLU A 182 -13.03 -10.01 -3.99
CA GLU A 182 -11.87 -10.86 -4.25
C GLU A 182 -11.89 -11.24 -5.73
N LYS A 183 -10.79 -10.97 -6.45
CA LYS A 183 -10.78 -11.03 -7.90
C LYS A 183 -9.44 -11.51 -8.48
N GLU A 184 -9.49 -12.23 -9.60
CA GLU A 184 -8.33 -12.47 -10.46
C GLU A 184 -7.99 -11.19 -11.25
N ILE A 185 -6.70 -10.86 -11.33
CA ILE A 185 -6.19 -9.74 -12.11
C ILE A 185 -4.96 -10.14 -12.91
N ASP A 186 -4.68 -9.38 -13.97
CA ASP A 186 -3.40 -9.44 -14.67
C ASP A 186 -2.43 -8.45 -14.00
N LEU A 187 -1.31 -9.00 -13.49
CA LEU A 187 -0.22 -8.25 -12.87
C LEU A 187 0.77 -7.81 -13.96
N ASN A 188 1.14 -6.55 -13.96
CA ASN A 188 2.16 -5.98 -14.84
C ASN A 188 2.83 -4.80 -14.13
N GLU A 189 3.55 -5.08 -13.04
CA GLU A 189 4.13 -4.08 -12.16
C GLU A 189 5.61 -4.40 -11.88
N GLY A 190 6.49 -3.79 -12.65
CA GLY A 190 7.94 -3.90 -12.49
C GLY A 190 8.47 -5.33 -12.65
N ILE A 191 9.43 -5.70 -11.81
CA ILE A 191 10.17 -6.99 -11.92
C ILE A 191 9.41 -8.14 -11.23
N TYR A 192 8.66 -7.83 -10.16
CA TYR A 192 8.17 -8.84 -9.22
C TYR A 192 6.67 -9.13 -9.27
N HIS A 193 5.89 -8.37 -10.01
CA HIS A 193 4.44 -8.58 -10.15
C HIS A 193 4.08 -8.75 -11.62
N ASN A 194 4.27 -9.96 -12.15
CA ASN A 194 4.00 -10.27 -13.56
C ASN A 194 3.22 -11.57 -13.70
N GLY A 195 2.12 -11.56 -14.47
CA GLY A 195 1.25 -12.71 -14.71
C GLY A 195 -0.11 -12.57 -14.04
N LYS A 196 -0.78 -13.68 -13.76
CA LYS A 196 -2.10 -13.68 -13.11
C LYS A 196 -1.99 -13.77 -11.60
N GLY A 197 -2.81 -13.01 -10.89
CA GLY A 197 -2.86 -13.03 -9.42
C GLY A 197 -4.26 -12.91 -8.88
N SER A 198 -4.44 -13.23 -7.61
CA SER A 198 -5.69 -13.03 -6.90
C SER A 198 -5.51 -11.99 -5.79
N VAL A 199 -6.36 -10.96 -5.82
CA VAL A 199 -6.30 -9.84 -4.86
C VAL A 199 -7.65 -9.65 -4.17
N ILE A 200 -7.60 -8.98 -3.02
CA ILE A 200 -8.75 -8.32 -2.42
C ILE A 200 -8.62 -6.84 -2.73
N ARG A 201 -9.72 -6.24 -3.17
CA ARG A 201 -9.87 -4.81 -3.39
C ARG A 201 -11.04 -4.29 -2.58
N PHE A 202 -10.88 -3.13 -1.98
CA PHE A 202 -12.02 -2.42 -1.43
C PHE A 202 -11.79 -0.90 -1.40
N VAL A 203 -12.91 -0.19 -1.42
CA VAL A 203 -13.02 1.21 -0.99
C VAL A 203 -13.99 1.23 0.18
N ALA A 204 -13.58 1.81 1.29
CA ALA A 204 -14.44 1.92 2.47
C ALA A 204 -14.39 3.32 3.08
N ARG A 205 -15.52 3.76 3.63
CA ARG A 205 -15.66 5.05 4.30
C ARG A 205 -15.73 4.86 5.81
N LYS A 206 -14.90 5.57 6.53
CA LYS A 206 -14.94 5.60 8.00
C LYS A 206 -16.26 6.25 8.47
N ARG A 207 -16.94 5.61 9.42
CA ARG A 207 -18.16 6.14 10.06
C ARG A 207 -17.88 7.32 10.99
#